data_43071358e6d31f0d28efa5477f4341c1
#
_entry.id   43071358e6d31f0d28efa5477f4341c1
#
_cell.length_a   1.000
_cell.length_b   1.000
_cell.length_c   1.000
_cell.angle_alpha   90.00
_cell.angle_beta   90.00
_cell.angle_gamma   90.00
#
_symmetry.space_group_name_H-M   'P 1'
#
loop_
_entity.id
_entity.type
_entity.pdbx_description
1 polymer ?
#
loop_
_entity_poly.entity_id
_entity_poly.type
_entity_poly.pdbx_seq_one_letter_code
_entity_poly.pdbx_strand_id
1 'polypeptide(L)'
;MTHTALPVATVVFGPEAAVATGHALVLAPVTPSWDEGAFFAPVIEVLAGAGLRVTVADTLSLWDETVDSMAVFTARWRELLPGFGPVDLLCGNALGGAVAQALLPEAGPATAALLVSGPTRTDALLEARLGEIADLAASGRPGEALALLNRRVLPSGSASERDAGPTPDADEAAGRRLAAGMRLLRGIDLSPAVLGHPGPLLQLVGERSQLVTRRHTAAAPHHEVHVVPGTGMRPHFEQAAHVSALIRAFLREKGLQ
;
A
#
# COMPACT_ATOMS: atom_id res chain seq x y z
N MET A 1 2.38 -18.94 -26.74
CA MET A 1 1.57 -17.81 -26.18
C MET A 1 2.53 -16.67 -25.96
N THR A 2 2.44 -15.61 -26.74
CA THR A 2 3.25 -14.39 -26.55
C THR A 2 2.79 -13.71 -25.27
N HIS A 3 3.62 -13.75 -24.22
CA HIS A 3 3.41 -12.93 -23.03
C HIS A 3 3.52 -11.45 -23.44
N THR A 4 2.40 -10.81 -23.67
CA THR A 4 2.38 -9.35 -23.78
C THR A 4 2.83 -8.81 -22.41
N ALA A 5 3.92 -8.01 -22.39
CA ALA A 5 4.38 -7.39 -21.15
C ALA A 5 3.26 -6.53 -20.56
N LEU A 6 3.04 -6.64 -19.25
CA LEU A 6 2.07 -5.80 -18.55
C LEU A 6 2.52 -4.33 -18.65
N PRO A 7 1.61 -3.37 -18.83
CA PRO A 7 1.94 -1.94 -18.93
C PRO A 7 2.27 -1.31 -17.57
N VAL A 8 2.79 -2.10 -16.63
CA VAL A 8 3.08 -1.73 -15.23
C VAL A 8 4.49 -2.17 -14.89
N ALA A 9 5.28 -1.29 -14.29
CA ALA A 9 6.58 -1.66 -13.75
C ALA A 9 6.40 -2.66 -12.60
N THR A 10 7.07 -3.81 -12.71
CA THR A 10 6.99 -4.88 -11.73
C THR A 10 8.36 -5.46 -11.43
N VAL A 11 8.50 -6.01 -10.23
CA VAL A 11 9.62 -6.86 -9.82
C VAL A 11 9.07 -8.10 -9.11
N VAL A 12 9.77 -9.21 -9.23
CA VAL A 12 9.32 -10.50 -8.68
C VAL A 12 10.36 -11.03 -7.70
N PHE A 13 9.89 -11.51 -6.56
CA PHE A 13 10.68 -12.13 -5.50
C PHE A 13 10.14 -13.52 -5.15
N GLY A 14 10.97 -14.30 -4.46
CA GLY A 14 10.59 -15.64 -3.99
C GLY A 14 10.80 -16.72 -5.05
N PRO A 15 10.17 -17.88 -4.88
CA PRO A 15 10.37 -19.03 -5.76
C PRO A 15 9.78 -18.81 -7.16
N GLU A 16 10.24 -19.58 -8.12
CA GLU A 16 9.62 -19.66 -9.45
C GLU A 16 8.17 -20.15 -9.36
N ALA A 17 7.33 -19.74 -10.31
CA ALA A 17 5.90 -20.06 -10.30
C ALA A 17 5.59 -21.57 -10.21
N ALA A 18 6.46 -22.41 -10.78
CA ALA A 18 6.27 -23.87 -10.79
C ALA A 18 6.44 -24.52 -9.40
N VAL A 19 7.12 -23.87 -8.45
CA VAL A 19 7.40 -24.39 -7.11
C VAL A 19 6.84 -23.50 -5.99
N ALA A 20 6.23 -22.37 -6.35
CA ALA A 20 5.59 -21.48 -5.39
C ALA A 20 4.34 -22.13 -4.78
N THR A 21 4.12 -21.92 -3.48
CA THR A 21 2.90 -22.37 -2.77
C THR A 21 1.69 -21.48 -3.05
N GLY A 22 1.90 -20.32 -3.64
CA GLY A 22 0.86 -19.35 -4.01
C GLY A 22 1.48 -18.08 -4.58
N HIS A 23 0.62 -17.12 -4.94
CA HIS A 23 1.02 -15.85 -5.54
C HIS A 23 0.50 -14.65 -4.72
N ALA A 24 1.41 -13.78 -4.30
CA ALA A 24 1.11 -12.51 -3.68
C ALA A 24 1.33 -11.37 -4.69
N LEU A 25 0.29 -10.55 -4.91
CA LEU A 25 0.38 -9.29 -5.65
C LEU A 25 0.48 -8.14 -4.64
N VAL A 26 1.62 -7.45 -4.65
CA VAL A 26 1.92 -6.30 -3.77
C VAL A 26 1.80 -5.01 -4.56
N LEU A 27 0.94 -4.11 -4.11
CA LEU A 27 0.74 -2.79 -4.69
C LEU A 27 1.51 -1.73 -3.88
N ALA A 28 2.39 -1.01 -4.55
CA ALA A 28 3.30 -0.04 -3.95
C ALA A 28 2.58 1.19 -3.38
N PRO A 29 3.12 1.85 -2.34
CA PRO A 29 2.68 3.16 -1.92
C PRO A 29 3.07 4.23 -2.94
N VAL A 30 2.79 5.48 -2.63
CA VAL A 30 3.35 6.62 -3.35
C VAL A 30 4.84 6.74 -2.98
N THR A 31 5.69 6.55 -3.98
CA THR A 31 7.14 6.81 -3.90
C THR A 31 7.53 7.89 -4.90
N PRO A 32 8.57 8.71 -4.65
CA PRO A 32 9.04 9.74 -5.59
C PRO A 32 9.40 9.16 -6.95
N SER A 33 10.02 7.98 -6.95
CA SER A 33 10.33 7.16 -8.11
C SER A 33 10.04 5.71 -7.78
N TRP A 34 9.95 4.86 -8.80
CA TRP A 34 9.86 3.42 -8.59
C TRP A 34 11.15 2.88 -7.94
N ASP A 35 11.01 2.22 -6.80
CA ASP A 35 12.10 1.72 -5.96
C ASP A 35 12.23 0.19 -5.96
N GLU A 36 11.57 -0.47 -6.93
CA GLU A 36 11.62 -1.93 -7.10
C GLU A 36 11.19 -2.71 -5.84
N GLY A 37 10.33 -2.12 -5.03
CA GLY A 37 9.77 -2.74 -3.82
C GLY A 37 10.62 -2.58 -2.56
N ALA A 38 11.70 -1.79 -2.60
CA ALA A 38 12.55 -1.57 -1.43
C ALA A 38 11.80 -1.01 -0.21
N PHE A 39 10.75 -0.21 -0.45
CA PHE A 39 9.85 0.33 0.58
C PHE A 39 9.16 -0.77 1.42
N PHE A 40 9.07 -1.99 0.92
CA PHE A 40 8.30 -3.08 1.54
C PHE A 40 9.16 -4.33 1.79
N ALA A 41 10.48 -4.22 1.68
CA ALA A 41 11.42 -5.34 1.78
C ALA A 41 11.16 -6.28 2.97
N PRO A 42 10.93 -5.82 4.23
CA PRO A 42 10.69 -6.73 5.34
C PRO A 42 9.41 -7.58 5.18
N VAL A 43 8.38 -7.07 4.49
CA VAL A 43 7.15 -7.83 4.22
C VAL A 43 7.39 -8.80 3.06
N ILE A 44 8.04 -8.35 1.99
CA ILE A 44 8.42 -9.19 0.84
C ILE A 44 9.23 -10.40 1.29
N GLU A 45 10.22 -10.20 2.18
CA GLU A 45 11.03 -11.28 2.75
C GLU A 45 10.19 -12.32 3.52
N VAL A 46 9.19 -11.86 4.28
CA VAL A 46 8.28 -12.76 5.00
C VAL A 46 7.41 -13.56 4.04
N LEU A 47 6.84 -12.91 3.02
CA LEU A 47 5.98 -13.56 2.02
C LEU A 47 6.77 -14.57 1.18
N ALA A 48 7.93 -14.17 0.66
CA ALA A 48 8.81 -15.04 -0.11
C ALA A 48 9.36 -16.22 0.74
N GLY A 49 9.70 -15.95 2.01
CA GLY A 49 10.13 -16.98 2.96
C GLY A 49 9.03 -17.96 3.35
N ALA A 50 7.76 -17.61 3.15
CA ALA A 50 6.61 -18.51 3.29
C ALA A 50 6.34 -19.34 2.02
N GLY A 51 7.17 -19.20 0.97
CA GLY A 51 7.03 -19.95 -0.28
C GLY A 51 6.15 -19.26 -1.34
N LEU A 52 5.68 -18.03 -1.08
CA LEU A 52 4.90 -17.30 -2.06
C LEU A 52 5.79 -16.69 -3.15
N ARG A 53 5.34 -16.76 -4.40
CA ARG A 53 5.84 -15.88 -5.46
C ARG A 53 5.27 -14.49 -5.22
N VAL A 54 6.12 -13.49 -5.07
CA VAL A 54 5.72 -12.12 -4.75
C VAL A 54 5.95 -11.22 -5.95
N THR A 55 4.88 -10.76 -6.60
CA THR A 55 4.95 -9.74 -7.64
C THR A 55 4.67 -8.37 -7.01
N VAL A 56 5.65 -7.49 -7.03
CA VAL A 56 5.49 -6.10 -6.59
C VAL A 56 5.26 -5.22 -7.79
N ALA A 57 4.20 -4.43 -7.79
CA ALA A 57 3.83 -3.54 -8.87
C ALA A 57 3.88 -2.08 -8.44
N ASP A 58 4.44 -1.23 -9.28
CA ASP A 58 4.34 0.23 -9.12
C ASP A 58 2.91 0.68 -9.35
N THR A 59 2.18 0.93 -8.28
CA THR A 59 0.77 1.28 -8.33
C THR A 59 0.50 2.48 -9.23
N LEU A 60 1.38 3.49 -9.26
CA LEU A 60 1.21 4.69 -10.07
C LEU A 60 1.60 4.52 -11.55
N SER A 61 2.08 3.36 -11.99
CA SER A 61 2.33 3.10 -13.42
C SER A 61 1.10 3.27 -14.32
N LEU A 62 -0.11 3.09 -13.77
CA LEU A 62 -1.38 3.26 -14.50
C LEU A 62 -1.99 4.66 -14.34
N TRP A 63 -1.30 5.56 -13.64
CA TRP A 63 -1.77 6.93 -13.50
C TRP A 63 -1.31 7.79 -14.68
N ASP A 64 -2.22 8.57 -15.21
CA ASP A 64 -1.97 9.69 -16.10
C ASP A 64 -2.95 10.85 -15.78
N GLU A 65 -2.86 11.95 -16.50
CA GLU A 65 -3.63 13.17 -16.25
C GLU A 65 -5.16 13.01 -16.47
N THR A 66 -5.61 11.92 -17.08
CA THR A 66 -7.02 11.59 -17.25
C THR A 66 -7.62 10.88 -16.03
N VAL A 67 -6.78 10.46 -15.09
CA VAL A 67 -7.20 9.81 -13.83
C VAL A 67 -7.45 10.89 -12.78
N ASP A 68 -8.69 11.19 -12.54
CA ASP A 68 -9.15 12.23 -11.61
C ASP A 68 -9.65 11.68 -10.27
N SER A 69 -9.88 10.37 -10.17
CA SER A 69 -10.50 9.76 -9.01
C SER A 69 -9.99 8.34 -8.74
N MET A 70 -10.14 7.87 -7.49
CA MET A 70 -9.85 6.49 -7.12
C MET A 70 -10.70 5.50 -7.95
N ALA A 71 -11.93 5.85 -8.28
CA ALA A 71 -12.82 4.99 -9.06
C ALA A 71 -12.29 4.74 -10.48
N VAL A 72 -11.85 5.81 -11.18
CA VAL A 72 -11.24 5.71 -12.52
C VAL A 72 -9.92 4.96 -12.42
N PHE A 73 -9.10 5.26 -11.40
CA PHE A 73 -7.82 4.62 -11.20
C PHE A 73 -7.95 3.10 -10.97
N THR A 74 -8.87 2.70 -10.10
CA THR A 74 -9.09 1.28 -9.81
C THR A 74 -9.75 0.53 -10.97
N ALA A 75 -10.52 1.20 -11.84
CA ALA A 75 -11.03 0.58 -13.06
C ALA A 75 -9.90 0.09 -13.96
N ARG A 76 -8.82 0.87 -14.14
CA ARG A 76 -7.63 0.45 -14.89
C ARG A 76 -6.95 -0.76 -14.26
N TRP A 77 -6.85 -0.79 -12.93
CA TRP A 77 -6.30 -1.93 -12.21
C TRP A 77 -7.16 -3.19 -12.33
N ARG A 78 -8.51 -3.05 -12.34
CA ARG A 78 -9.43 -4.18 -12.60
C ARG A 78 -9.19 -4.82 -13.95
N GLU A 79 -9.04 -4.02 -14.99
CA GLU A 79 -8.78 -4.51 -16.35
C GLU A 79 -7.44 -5.27 -16.43
N LEU A 80 -6.46 -4.86 -15.62
CA LEU A 80 -5.14 -5.45 -15.62
C LEU A 80 -5.01 -6.68 -14.70
N LEU A 81 -5.80 -6.76 -13.64
CA LEU A 81 -5.71 -7.80 -12.60
C LEU A 81 -5.64 -9.24 -13.17
N PRO A 82 -6.45 -9.63 -14.17
CA PRO A 82 -6.37 -10.97 -14.76
C PRO A 82 -5.01 -11.27 -15.40
N GLY A 83 -4.27 -10.25 -15.84
CA GLY A 83 -2.94 -10.39 -16.42
C GLY A 83 -1.86 -10.87 -15.45
N PHE A 84 -2.09 -10.76 -14.14
CA PHE A 84 -1.19 -11.30 -13.11
C PHE A 84 -1.41 -12.79 -12.85
N GLY A 85 -2.49 -13.39 -13.42
CA GLY A 85 -2.91 -14.76 -13.12
C GLY A 85 -3.63 -14.88 -11.78
N PRO A 86 -3.78 -16.10 -11.26
CA PRO A 86 -4.38 -16.30 -9.93
C PRO A 86 -3.58 -15.59 -8.85
N VAL A 87 -4.28 -14.84 -7.99
CA VAL A 87 -3.70 -14.12 -6.84
C VAL A 87 -4.30 -14.68 -5.55
N ASP A 88 -3.46 -15.29 -4.72
CA ASP A 88 -3.87 -15.88 -3.44
C ASP A 88 -3.84 -14.83 -2.31
N LEU A 89 -2.97 -13.80 -2.45
CA LEU A 89 -2.83 -12.70 -1.50
C LEU A 89 -2.73 -11.35 -2.22
N LEU A 90 -3.72 -10.47 -2.02
CA LEU A 90 -3.59 -9.06 -2.33
C LEU A 90 -2.92 -8.32 -1.18
N CYS A 91 -1.83 -7.64 -1.45
CA CYS A 91 -1.08 -6.91 -0.44
C CYS A 91 -0.87 -5.46 -0.88
N GLY A 92 -0.85 -4.52 0.06
CA GLY A 92 -0.54 -3.13 -0.27
C GLY A 92 -0.24 -2.26 0.94
N ASN A 93 0.50 -1.18 0.67
CA ASN A 93 0.84 -0.15 1.65
C ASN A 93 0.28 1.20 1.20
N ALA A 94 -0.27 1.98 2.12
CA ALA A 94 -0.82 3.33 1.87
C ALA A 94 -1.73 3.38 0.63
N LEU A 95 -1.35 4.06 -0.47
CA LEU A 95 -2.11 4.09 -1.72
C LEU A 95 -2.33 2.69 -2.29
N GLY A 96 -1.28 1.87 -2.36
CA GLY A 96 -1.40 0.49 -2.82
C GLY A 96 -2.35 -0.33 -1.95
N GLY A 97 -2.38 -0.06 -0.65
CA GLY A 97 -3.35 -0.65 0.27
C GLY A 97 -4.79 -0.22 -0.01
N ALA A 98 -5.02 1.04 -0.40
CA ALA A 98 -6.35 1.50 -0.83
C ALA A 98 -6.77 0.84 -2.15
N VAL A 99 -5.86 0.76 -3.14
CA VAL A 99 -6.14 0.08 -4.42
C VAL A 99 -6.41 -1.41 -4.20
N ALA A 100 -5.61 -2.11 -3.38
CA ALA A 100 -5.85 -3.51 -3.03
C ALA A 100 -7.26 -3.71 -2.45
N GLN A 101 -7.70 -2.84 -1.53
CA GLN A 101 -9.06 -2.88 -0.98
C GLN A 101 -10.14 -2.68 -2.06
N ALA A 102 -9.93 -1.75 -2.98
CA ALA A 102 -10.87 -1.49 -4.07
C ALA A 102 -10.96 -2.65 -5.08
N LEU A 103 -9.96 -3.53 -5.12
CA LEU A 103 -9.92 -4.72 -5.98
C LEU A 103 -10.47 -5.98 -5.31
N LEU A 104 -10.79 -5.96 -4.01
CA LEU A 104 -11.30 -7.14 -3.29
C LEU A 104 -12.54 -7.77 -3.93
N PRO A 105 -13.52 -7.00 -4.47
CA PRO A 105 -14.69 -7.60 -5.12
C PRO A 105 -14.35 -8.46 -6.33
N GLU A 106 -13.25 -8.19 -7.03
CA GLU A 106 -12.80 -8.90 -8.23
C GLU A 106 -11.77 -10.00 -7.92
N ALA A 107 -11.13 -9.96 -6.74
CA ALA A 107 -10.06 -10.88 -6.39
C ALA A 107 -10.53 -12.30 -6.06
N GLY A 108 -11.83 -12.48 -5.90
CA GLY A 108 -12.40 -13.77 -5.55
C GLY A 108 -12.53 -14.01 -4.03
N PRO A 109 -13.44 -14.91 -3.64
CA PRO A 109 -13.82 -15.08 -2.23
C PRO A 109 -12.73 -15.72 -1.34
N ALA A 110 -11.79 -16.43 -1.95
CA ALA A 110 -10.68 -17.09 -1.24
C ALA A 110 -9.41 -16.25 -1.15
N THR A 111 -9.29 -15.17 -1.91
CA THR A 111 -8.10 -14.32 -1.90
C THR A 111 -7.95 -13.66 -0.54
N ALA A 112 -6.80 -13.84 0.09
CA ALA A 112 -6.48 -13.13 1.32
C ALA A 112 -6.05 -11.67 1.04
N ALA A 113 -6.15 -10.80 2.04
CA ALA A 113 -5.64 -9.44 1.95
C ALA A 113 -4.72 -9.09 3.12
N LEU A 114 -3.59 -8.44 2.81
CA LEU A 114 -2.64 -7.90 3.78
C LEU A 114 -2.44 -6.41 3.52
N LEU A 115 -2.88 -5.58 4.44
CA LEU A 115 -2.89 -4.13 4.30
C LEU A 115 -2.02 -3.49 5.39
N VAL A 116 -1.01 -2.72 4.98
CA VAL A 116 -0.15 -1.99 5.91
C VAL A 116 -0.39 -0.50 5.72
N SER A 117 -0.94 0.14 6.75
CA SER A 117 -1.24 1.58 6.74
C SER A 117 -2.04 2.04 5.51
N GLY A 118 -2.86 1.14 4.93
CA GLY A 118 -3.78 1.44 3.83
C GLY A 118 -5.10 1.99 4.36
N PRO A 119 -5.52 3.21 4.00
CA PRO A 119 -6.80 3.73 4.46
C PRO A 119 -7.96 3.03 3.73
N THR A 120 -8.98 2.66 4.49
CA THR A 120 -10.29 2.24 3.94
C THR A 120 -11.16 3.46 3.67
N ARG A 121 -11.05 4.48 4.53
CA ARG A 121 -11.79 5.74 4.41
C ARG A 121 -10.95 6.91 4.91
N THR A 122 -11.29 8.11 4.45
CA THR A 122 -10.68 9.35 4.94
C THR A 122 -11.59 10.08 5.94
N ASP A 123 -11.00 10.95 6.73
CA ASP A 123 -11.68 11.97 7.52
C ASP A 123 -11.09 13.35 7.18
N ALA A 124 -11.74 14.41 7.67
CA ALA A 124 -11.32 15.78 7.37
C ALA A 124 -9.85 16.07 7.73
N LEU A 125 -9.31 15.44 8.79
CA LEU A 125 -7.91 15.63 9.19
C LEU A 125 -6.96 14.93 8.22
N LEU A 126 -7.25 13.69 7.83
CA LEU A 126 -6.43 12.96 6.86
C LEU A 126 -6.48 13.67 5.50
N GLU A 127 -7.65 14.12 5.06
CA GLU A 127 -7.82 14.88 3.81
C GLU A 127 -7.04 16.19 3.81
N ALA A 128 -7.07 16.95 4.89
CA ALA A 128 -6.29 18.16 5.02
C ALA A 128 -4.77 17.88 4.93
N ARG A 129 -4.30 16.81 5.59
CA ARG A 129 -2.89 16.41 5.57
C ARG A 129 -2.42 15.92 4.20
N LEU A 130 -3.26 15.16 3.51
CA LEU A 130 -2.97 14.71 2.14
C LEU A 130 -3.00 15.90 1.17
N GLY A 131 -3.97 16.80 1.34
CA GLY A 131 -4.12 18.02 0.54
C GLY A 131 -2.89 18.92 0.64
N GLU A 132 -2.38 19.18 1.85
CA GLU A 132 -1.19 20.02 2.06
C GLU A 132 0.04 19.45 1.31
N ILE A 133 0.25 18.14 1.34
CA ILE A 133 1.35 17.51 0.58
C ILE A 133 1.11 17.64 -0.93
N ALA A 134 -0.12 17.37 -1.40
CA ALA A 134 -0.47 17.44 -2.81
C ALA A 134 -0.30 18.87 -3.37
N ASP A 135 -0.72 19.88 -2.61
CA ASP A 135 -0.67 21.28 -3.02
C ASP A 135 0.77 21.81 -3.09
N LEU A 136 1.63 21.44 -2.12
CA LEU A 136 3.07 21.71 -2.20
C LEU A 136 3.69 21.12 -3.44
N ALA A 137 3.42 19.84 -3.71
CA ALA A 137 3.96 19.15 -4.87
C ALA A 137 3.47 19.76 -6.19
N ALA A 138 2.19 20.13 -6.29
CA ALA A 138 1.60 20.73 -7.47
C ALA A 138 2.03 22.20 -7.70
N SER A 139 2.47 22.90 -6.65
CA SER A 139 2.96 24.28 -6.75
C SER A 139 4.44 24.41 -7.12
N GLY A 140 5.06 23.31 -7.62
CA GLY A 140 6.48 23.31 -8.01
C GLY A 140 7.44 23.24 -6.83
N ARG A 141 6.99 22.73 -5.66
CA ARG A 141 7.79 22.58 -4.43
C ARG A 141 7.92 21.09 -4.03
N PRO A 142 8.36 20.19 -4.94
CA PRO A 142 8.38 18.75 -4.68
C PRO A 142 9.27 18.35 -3.51
N GLY A 143 10.41 19.02 -3.31
CA GLY A 143 11.30 18.78 -2.18
C GLY A 143 10.64 19.06 -0.82
N GLU A 144 9.86 20.13 -0.73
CA GLU A 144 9.14 20.47 0.52
C GLU A 144 7.96 19.50 0.76
N ALA A 145 7.24 19.13 -0.30
CA ALA A 145 6.18 18.13 -0.23
C ALA A 145 6.72 16.78 0.26
N LEU A 146 7.86 16.34 -0.27
CA LEU A 146 8.50 15.09 0.14
C LEU A 146 9.03 15.18 1.59
N ALA A 147 9.64 16.31 1.98
CA ALA A 147 10.06 16.52 3.35
C ALA A 147 8.87 16.48 4.34
N LEU A 148 7.73 17.08 3.96
CA LEU A 148 6.51 17.04 4.75
C LEU A 148 5.96 15.60 4.85
N LEU A 149 5.90 14.86 3.74
CA LEU A 149 5.50 13.45 3.75
C LEU A 149 6.41 12.63 4.67
N ASN A 150 7.73 12.77 4.53
CA ASN A 150 8.71 12.05 5.34
C ASN A 150 8.52 12.31 6.84
N ARG A 151 8.25 13.56 7.25
CA ARG A 151 7.91 13.88 8.65
C ARG A 151 6.63 13.18 9.10
N ARG A 152 5.57 13.19 8.28
CA ARG A 152 4.27 12.59 8.63
C ARG A 152 4.26 11.06 8.61
N VAL A 153 5.19 10.45 7.91
CA VAL A 153 5.38 8.99 7.89
C VAL A 153 5.96 8.48 9.21
N LEU A 154 6.76 9.30 9.89
CA LEU A 154 7.37 8.95 11.17
C LEU A 154 6.33 8.93 12.32
N PRO A 155 6.62 8.18 13.41
CA PRO A 155 5.78 8.22 14.61
C PRO A 155 5.70 9.63 15.19
N SER A 156 4.53 10.08 15.57
CA SER A 156 4.33 11.40 16.19
C SER A 156 5.19 11.57 17.44
N GLY A 157 5.88 12.72 17.58
CA GLY A 157 6.77 13.05 18.68
C GLY A 157 8.07 12.26 18.71
N SER A 158 8.47 11.61 17.62
CA SER A 158 9.81 11.01 17.51
C SER A 158 10.90 12.07 17.34
N ALA A 159 12.13 11.79 17.77
CA ALA A 159 13.26 12.69 17.57
C ALA A 159 13.52 12.93 16.07
N SER A 160 13.45 11.87 15.27
CA SER A 160 13.64 11.91 13.82
C SER A 160 12.60 12.76 13.07
N GLU A 161 11.41 12.99 13.66
CA GLU A 161 10.39 13.89 13.08
C GLU A 161 10.88 15.34 13.01
N ARG A 162 11.70 15.77 13.99
CA ARG A 162 12.23 17.13 14.08
C ARG A 162 13.41 17.38 13.15
N ASP A 163 14.14 16.33 12.80
CA ASP A 163 15.39 16.39 12.04
C ASP A 163 15.21 16.09 10.54
N ALA A 164 13.97 15.80 10.07
CA ALA A 164 13.68 15.59 8.66
C ALA A 164 13.79 16.92 7.88
N GLY A 165 15.01 17.25 7.46
CA GLY A 165 15.31 18.40 6.60
C GLY A 165 14.75 18.25 5.19
N PRO A 166 14.88 19.29 4.34
CA PRO A 166 14.46 19.20 2.95
C PRO A 166 15.23 18.09 2.23
N THR A 167 14.54 17.33 1.39
CA THR A 167 15.15 16.31 0.54
C THR A 167 15.59 16.99 -0.75
N PRO A 168 16.91 17.05 -1.07
CA PRO A 168 17.43 17.89 -2.14
C PRO A 168 17.04 17.47 -3.56
N ASP A 169 16.73 16.18 -3.79
CA ASP A 169 16.70 15.58 -5.13
C ASP A 169 15.29 15.25 -5.66
N ALA A 170 14.24 15.91 -5.15
CA ALA A 170 12.90 15.71 -5.69
C ALA A 170 12.70 16.55 -6.95
N ASP A 171 12.64 15.91 -8.11
CA ASP A 171 12.36 16.52 -9.40
C ASP A 171 10.84 16.74 -9.62
N GLU A 172 10.50 17.32 -10.77
CA GLU A 172 9.10 17.57 -11.15
C GLU A 172 8.31 16.26 -11.33
N ALA A 173 8.95 15.17 -11.79
CA ALA A 173 8.29 13.87 -11.95
C ALA A 173 7.91 13.29 -10.57
N ALA A 174 8.79 13.37 -9.59
CA ALA A 174 8.51 13.02 -8.20
C ALA A 174 7.34 13.86 -7.63
N GLY A 175 7.32 15.16 -7.93
CA GLY A 175 6.23 16.06 -7.54
C GLY A 175 4.89 15.64 -8.14
N ARG A 176 4.85 15.34 -9.45
CA ARG A 176 3.62 14.86 -10.11
C ARG A 176 3.11 13.55 -9.50
N ARG A 177 3.99 12.57 -9.28
CA ARG A 177 3.63 11.30 -8.65
C ARG A 177 3.07 11.52 -7.23
N LEU A 178 3.72 12.36 -6.46
CA LEU A 178 3.30 12.67 -5.09
C LEU A 178 1.93 13.35 -5.07
N ALA A 179 1.74 14.40 -5.88
CA ALA A 179 0.45 15.11 -5.99
C ALA A 179 -0.68 14.16 -6.43
N ALA A 180 -0.44 13.33 -7.44
CA ALA A 180 -1.39 12.34 -7.93
C ALA A 180 -1.83 11.37 -6.84
N GLY A 181 -0.87 10.69 -6.22
CA GLY A 181 -1.17 9.69 -5.21
C GLY A 181 -1.88 10.25 -3.97
N MET A 182 -1.50 11.47 -3.52
CA MET A 182 -2.18 12.13 -2.41
C MET A 182 -3.61 12.54 -2.77
N ARG A 183 -3.86 13.01 -4.00
CA ARG A 183 -5.21 13.37 -4.47
C ARG A 183 -6.11 12.16 -4.61
N LEU A 184 -5.60 11.03 -5.13
CA LEU A 184 -6.35 9.78 -5.27
C LEU A 184 -6.88 9.24 -3.94
N LEU A 185 -6.16 9.50 -2.84
CA LEU A 185 -6.56 9.05 -1.50
C LEU A 185 -7.63 9.95 -0.85
N ARG A 186 -7.94 11.13 -1.39
CA ARG A 186 -8.91 12.05 -0.79
C ARG A 186 -10.34 11.61 -1.10
N GLY A 187 -11.22 11.74 -0.11
CA GLY A 187 -12.65 11.45 -0.26
C GLY A 187 -12.98 9.97 -0.48
N ILE A 188 -12.03 9.04 -0.26
CA ILE A 188 -12.32 7.63 -0.44
C ILE A 188 -13.18 7.07 0.70
N ASP A 189 -14.11 6.17 0.34
CA ASP A 189 -14.76 5.21 1.24
C ASP A 189 -14.84 3.84 0.56
N LEU A 190 -13.94 2.96 0.95
CA LEU A 190 -13.83 1.57 0.48
C LEU A 190 -14.46 0.59 1.49
N SER A 191 -15.16 1.11 2.51
CA SER A 191 -15.80 0.27 3.53
C SER A 191 -16.72 -0.80 2.93
N PRO A 192 -17.53 -0.53 1.90
CA PRO A 192 -18.36 -1.57 1.29
C PRO A 192 -17.57 -2.74 0.73
N ALA A 193 -16.45 -2.48 0.04
CA ALA A 193 -15.59 -3.52 -0.51
C ALA A 193 -14.93 -4.37 0.60
N VAL A 194 -14.42 -3.72 1.65
CA VAL A 194 -13.79 -4.40 2.78
C VAL A 194 -14.80 -5.21 3.58
N LEU A 195 -15.94 -4.62 3.96
CA LEU A 195 -16.95 -5.30 4.77
C LEU A 195 -17.64 -6.44 4.02
N GLY A 196 -17.75 -6.32 2.70
CA GLY A 196 -18.30 -7.36 1.84
C GLY A 196 -17.33 -8.47 1.45
N HIS A 197 -16.04 -8.33 1.76
CA HIS A 197 -15.04 -9.33 1.42
C HIS A 197 -15.16 -10.57 2.32
N PRO A 198 -15.44 -11.76 1.77
CA PRO A 198 -15.61 -12.97 2.56
C PRO A 198 -14.29 -13.63 2.93
N GLY A 199 -13.20 -13.29 2.24
CA GLY A 199 -11.87 -13.83 2.47
C GLY A 199 -11.19 -13.29 3.72
N PRO A 200 -10.07 -13.90 4.13
CA PRO A 200 -9.30 -13.41 5.26
C PRO A 200 -8.64 -12.08 4.95
N LEU A 201 -8.62 -11.19 5.96
CA LEU A 201 -8.01 -9.88 5.80
C LEU A 201 -7.28 -9.47 7.08
N LEU A 202 -6.00 -9.08 6.94
CA LEU A 202 -5.18 -8.51 8.00
C LEU A 202 -4.83 -7.05 7.68
N GLN A 203 -5.16 -6.13 8.60
CA GLN A 203 -4.76 -4.74 8.54
C GLN A 203 -3.80 -4.41 9.69
N LEU A 204 -2.67 -3.79 9.35
CA LEU A 204 -1.66 -3.32 10.29
C LEU A 204 -1.58 -1.79 10.22
N VAL A 205 -1.77 -1.11 11.33
CA VAL A 205 -1.67 0.35 11.42
C VAL A 205 -0.82 0.76 12.62
N GLY A 206 -0.06 1.82 12.49
CA GLY A 206 0.76 2.32 13.58
C GLY A 206 -0.05 3.11 14.61
N GLU A 207 0.22 2.87 15.90
CA GLU A 207 -0.42 3.56 17.03
C GLU A 207 -0.18 5.08 16.97
N ARG A 208 1.04 5.49 16.61
CA ARG A 208 1.49 6.88 16.58
C ARG A 208 1.53 7.46 15.16
N SER A 209 0.78 6.84 14.25
CA SER A 209 0.71 7.31 12.86
C SER A 209 0.06 8.69 12.78
N GLN A 210 0.67 9.56 11.99
CA GLN A 210 0.16 10.91 11.73
C GLN A 210 -0.78 10.97 10.52
N LEU A 211 -0.87 9.89 9.73
CA LEU A 211 -1.76 9.78 8.57
C LEU A 211 -2.82 8.71 8.83
N VAL A 212 -2.59 7.49 8.39
CA VAL A 212 -3.57 6.40 8.55
C VAL A 212 -3.50 5.80 9.95
N THR A 213 -4.63 5.82 10.66
CA THR A 213 -4.79 5.27 12.01
C THR A 213 -5.93 4.26 12.04
N ARG A 214 -6.16 3.60 13.16
CA ARG A 214 -7.26 2.63 13.35
C ARG A 214 -8.65 3.15 12.93
N ARG A 215 -8.93 4.45 13.07
CA ARG A 215 -10.23 5.05 12.67
C ARG A 215 -10.44 5.09 11.15
N HIS A 216 -9.36 5.01 10.36
CA HIS A 216 -9.42 4.99 8.90
C HIS A 216 -9.54 3.58 8.34
N THR A 217 -9.65 2.54 9.18
CA THR A 217 -9.86 1.16 8.77
C THR A 217 -11.33 0.74 8.92
N ALA A 218 -11.75 -0.28 8.19
CA ALA A 218 -12.99 -1.01 8.40
C ALA A 218 -12.67 -2.52 8.45
N ALA A 219 -13.47 -3.29 9.16
CA ALA A 219 -13.27 -4.73 9.27
C ALA A 219 -14.60 -5.44 9.52
N ALA A 220 -14.85 -6.55 8.81
CA ALA A 220 -15.89 -7.50 9.16
C ALA A 220 -15.47 -8.32 10.41
N PRO A 221 -16.37 -9.04 11.07
CA PRO A 221 -16.05 -9.78 12.30
C PRO A 221 -14.93 -10.84 12.14
N HIS A 222 -14.71 -11.35 10.94
CA HIS A 222 -13.69 -12.35 10.61
C HIS A 222 -12.37 -11.73 10.10
N HIS A 223 -12.28 -10.41 10.02
CA HIS A 223 -11.07 -9.69 9.64
C HIS A 223 -10.27 -9.28 10.88
N GLU A 224 -8.96 -9.20 10.73
CA GLU A 224 -8.05 -8.80 11.77
C GLU A 224 -7.54 -7.37 11.57
N VAL A 225 -7.50 -6.58 12.64
CA VAL A 225 -6.89 -5.25 12.63
C VAL A 225 -6.00 -5.11 13.84
N HIS A 226 -4.70 -4.96 13.61
CA HIS A 226 -3.71 -4.77 14.66
C HIS A 226 -3.16 -3.33 14.66
N VAL A 227 -3.18 -2.72 15.84
CA VAL A 227 -2.50 -1.45 16.08
C VAL A 227 -1.12 -1.76 16.63
N VAL A 228 -0.08 -1.44 15.87
CA VAL A 228 1.31 -1.74 16.23
C VAL A 228 1.85 -0.66 17.15
N PRO A 229 2.22 -0.97 18.40
CA PRO A 229 2.60 0.02 19.39
C PRO A 229 3.83 0.84 18.99
N GLY A 230 3.81 2.14 19.27
CA GLY A 230 4.92 3.07 19.09
C GLY A 230 5.27 3.41 17.64
N THR A 231 4.55 2.87 16.64
CA THR A 231 4.90 3.03 15.22
C THR A 231 4.09 4.11 14.49
N GLY A 232 4.66 4.63 13.40
CA GLY A 232 4.03 5.54 12.44
C GLY A 232 3.42 4.81 11.26
N MET A 233 3.67 5.33 10.04
CA MET A 233 3.14 4.76 8.79
C MET A 233 3.90 3.51 8.31
N ARG A 234 5.06 3.20 8.90
CA ARG A 234 5.94 2.11 8.48
C ARG A 234 6.17 1.08 9.58
N PRO A 235 5.10 0.48 10.16
CA PRO A 235 5.24 -0.48 11.24
C PRO A 235 6.12 -1.68 10.86
N HIS A 236 6.16 -2.06 9.58
CA HIS A 236 6.98 -3.13 9.03
C HIS A 236 8.51 -2.84 9.07
N PHE A 237 8.92 -1.58 9.17
CA PHE A 237 10.31 -1.20 9.44
C PHE A 237 10.55 -0.88 10.91
N GLU A 238 9.61 -0.17 11.53
CA GLU A 238 9.77 0.38 12.88
C GLU A 238 9.67 -0.71 13.96
N GLN A 239 8.89 -1.77 13.70
CA GLN A 239 8.70 -2.95 14.55
C GLN A 239 8.75 -4.25 13.70
N ALA A 240 9.81 -4.40 12.89
CA ALA A 240 9.90 -5.45 11.87
C ALA A 240 9.68 -6.86 12.43
N ALA A 241 10.28 -7.20 13.59
CA ALA A 241 10.12 -8.52 14.18
C ALA A 241 8.67 -8.81 14.61
N HIS A 242 8.01 -7.82 15.22
CA HIS A 242 6.61 -7.95 15.66
C HIS A 242 5.66 -8.09 14.47
N VAL A 243 5.81 -7.22 13.46
CA VAL A 243 5.00 -7.25 12.24
C VAL A 243 5.21 -8.55 11.47
N SER A 244 6.46 -9.02 11.33
CA SER A 244 6.76 -10.30 10.70
C SER A 244 6.09 -11.48 11.42
N ALA A 245 6.03 -11.46 12.76
CA ALA A 245 5.35 -12.49 13.53
C ALA A 245 3.84 -12.50 13.27
N LEU A 246 3.19 -11.33 13.22
CA LEU A 246 1.77 -11.18 12.88
C LEU A 246 1.47 -11.71 11.47
N ILE A 247 2.28 -11.32 10.48
CA ILE A 247 2.10 -11.77 9.09
C ILE A 247 2.27 -13.30 8.99
N ARG A 248 3.30 -13.88 9.61
CA ARG A 248 3.49 -15.35 9.61
C ARG A 248 2.33 -16.08 10.31
N ALA A 249 1.79 -15.55 11.39
CA ALA A 249 0.62 -16.12 12.05
C ALA A 249 -0.58 -16.14 11.09
N PHE A 250 -0.87 -15.00 10.48
CA PHE A 250 -1.94 -14.85 9.48
C PHE A 250 -1.78 -15.83 8.31
N LEU A 251 -0.58 -15.94 7.70
CA LEU A 251 -0.34 -16.85 6.58
C LEU A 251 -0.56 -18.32 6.98
N ARG A 252 -0.08 -18.75 8.17
CA ARG A 252 -0.29 -20.11 8.68
C ARG A 252 -1.77 -20.45 8.86
N GLU A 253 -2.52 -19.56 9.50
CA GLU A 253 -3.95 -19.77 9.74
C GLU A 253 -4.75 -19.88 8.43
N LYS A 254 -4.26 -19.27 7.36
CA LYS A 254 -4.93 -19.26 6.05
C LYS A 254 -4.36 -20.31 5.07
N GLY A 255 -3.40 -21.13 5.51
CA GLY A 255 -2.79 -22.18 4.68
C GLY A 255 -1.96 -21.64 3.52
N LEU A 256 -1.44 -20.42 3.63
CA LEU A 256 -0.59 -19.75 2.64
C LEU A 256 0.91 -19.92 2.99
N GLN A 257 1.34 -21.16 3.26
CA GLN A 257 2.74 -21.52 3.56
C GLN A 257 3.17 -22.75 2.78
#